data_b4e866abfc58245cdd38d1bff5d5bf55
#
_entry.id   b4e866abfc58245cdd38d1bff5d5bf55
#
_cell.length_a   1.000
_cell.length_b   1.000
_cell.length_c   1.000
_cell.angle_alpha   90.00
_cell.angle_beta   90.00
_cell.angle_gamma   90.00
#
_symmetry.space_group_name_H-M   'P 1'
#
loop_
_entity.id
_entity.type
_entity.pdbx_description
1 polymer ?
#
loop_
_entity_poly.entity_id
_entity_poly.type
_entity_poly.pdbx_seq_one_letter_code
_entity_poly.pdbx_strand_id
1 'polypeptide(L)'
;MKITENLGEFQKFIEDDSKTGLCLEDTLGFFDIQRIFGQFESIKQSGIRVTLILTTLLVMLFYRNRNIHSYFSRQHGKQMGREGSKNPYYDLLGNEHISWRSILYLFAKRYLNLSGRIAEYSGRIRALIFDDSPLEKSGKKIEAVSKMHDHVTGRFLLGFKILVCGYWDGNNFIPIDFSLHRERGSELDKARGKRNRARRKARLAEAVYREHRAQHLETRAVLNSLRDEMNVCSKKATALEYAKQEKRVSRSKKKQSRLRNRMKLAQAILEEKEEVVRRKEKKAPLYGLTPSQRRRQYRKNRDKTSPGYQRRLEADMSKTQSVINMLVRAVKRGFEFDYVLFDSWFFSKEILARIESFRTKGIKLIAMVKMGKNLYRDCLSSKDMDANTLRKQYRNKETRNRKFNARYIKVPVWYDNRRVNLFFVKLGSGSKWKAIITNDLELGFNKLMETYHIRWSCEVFFKDAKQHLQLGKCQCNNFDSQIGTITLAMMQYMMLLLYKQMHYGHSLGRIFDLISSQAEEENITRYLLELFWEIVNGIGEILKVDCMELFEEMIRDNQRAEEIMRLFSPVFEKKPAA
;
A
#
# COMPACT_ATOMS: atom_id res chain seq x y z
N MET A 1 26.64 -13.23 -24.08
CA MET A 1 27.19 -12.21 -24.98
C MET A 1 26.38 -10.92 -24.95
N LYS A 2 25.09 -10.86 -25.34
CA LYS A 2 24.29 -9.61 -25.38
C LYS A 2 24.17 -8.77 -24.08
N ILE A 3 24.27 -9.36 -22.88
CA ILE A 3 24.21 -8.59 -21.61
C ILE A 3 25.45 -7.74 -21.41
N THR A 4 26.60 -8.24 -21.82
CA THR A 4 27.88 -7.54 -21.73
C THR A 4 27.97 -6.44 -22.78
N GLU A 5 27.36 -6.64 -23.96
CA GLU A 5 27.31 -5.64 -25.03
C GLU A 5 26.49 -4.40 -24.62
N ASN A 6 25.23 -4.57 -24.17
CA ASN A 6 24.40 -3.45 -23.72
C ASN A 6 24.95 -2.71 -22.48
N LEU A 7 25.73 -3.40 -21.64
CA LEU A 7 26.41 -2.74 -20.53
C LEU A 7 27.65 -1.98 -20.98
N GLY A 8 28.33 -2.44 -22.04
CA GLY A 8 29.43 -1.73 -22.68
C GLY A 8 28.96 -0.46 -23.40
N GLU A 9 27.82 -0.53 -24.06
CA GLU A 9 27.18 0.63 -24.71
C GLU A 9 26.76 1.69 -23.67
N PHE A 10 26.19 1.26 -22.53
CA PHE A 10 25.85 2.16 -21.43
C PHE A 10 27.09 2.84 -20.82
N GLN A 11 28.21 2.11 -20.69
CA GLN A 11 29.46 2.68 -20.20
C GLN A 11 30.00 3.75 -21.18
N LYS A 12 30.01 3.46 -22.48
CA LYS A 12 30.38 4.41 -23.53
C LYS A 12 29.47 5.64 -23.54
N PHE A 13 28.17 5.45 -23.30
CA PHE A 13 27.22 6.55 -23.20
C PHE A 13 27.53 7.49 -22.02
N ILE A 14 27.92 6.94 -20.85
CA ILE A 14 28.30 7.74 -19.68
C ILE A 14 29.62 8.51 -19.91
N GLU A 15 30.56 7.92 -20.63
CA GLU A 15 31.87 8.49 -20.91
C GLU A 15 31.83 9.52 -22.04
N ASP A 16 30.74 9.61 -22.82
CA ASP A 16 30.57 10.54 -23.94
C ASP A 16 29.94 11.86 -23.46
N ASP A 17 30.78 12.84 -23.13
CA ASP A 17 30.38 14.18 -22.69
C ASP A 17 29.61 14.97 -23.77
N SER A 18 29.57 14.51 -25.03
CA SER A 18 28.82 15.16 -26.11
C SER A 18 27.32 14.89 -26.09
N LYS A 19 26.87 13.84 -25.36
CA LYS A 19 25.46 13.45 -25.26
C LYS A 19 24.72 14.24 -24.20
N THR A 20 23.81 15.08 -24.61
CA THR A 20 23.05 16.01 -23.78
C THR A 20 21.91 15.40 -22.96
N GLY A 21 21.73 14.09 -22.94
CA GLY A 21 20.72 13.42 -22.12
C GLY A 21 20.36 12.02 -22.58
N LEU A 22 19.88 11.21 -21.64
CA LEU A 22 19.38 9.87 -21.90
C LEU A 22 17.95 9.96 -22.45
N CYS A 23 17.69 9.44 -23.65
CA CYS A 23 16.33 9.36 -24.19
C CYS A 23 15.57 8.14 -23.66
N LEU A 24 14.25 8.10 -23.86
CA LEU A 24 13.41 7.02 -23.39
C LEU A 24 13.75 5.68 -24.07
N GLU A 25 14.08 5.70 -25.36
CA GLU A 25 14.47 4.51 -26.15
C GLU A 25 15.78 3.91 -25.65
N ASP A 26 16.79 4.73 -25.41
CA ASP A 26 18.08 4.30 -24.83
C ASP A 26 17.86 3.64 -23.47
N THR A 27 17.01 4.24 -22.64
CA THR A 27 16.66 3.68 -21.32
C THR A 27 16.05 2.30 -21.45
N LEU A 28 15.12 2.09 -22.37
CA LEU A 28 14.51 0.78 -22.62
C LEU A 28 15.56 -0.25 -23.09
N GLY A 29 16.51 0.17 -23.93
CA GLY A 29 17.65 -0.64 -24.36
C GLY A 29 18.56 -1.02 -23.19
N PHE A 30 18.98 -0.06 -22.39
CA PHE A 30 19.85 -0.29 -21.23
C PHE A 30 19.21 -1.20 -20.17
N PHE A 31 17.89 -1.10 -19.97
CA PHE A 31 17.15 -2.03 -19.11
C PHE A 31 16.91 -3.41 -19.72
N ASP A 32 17.28 -3.62 -21.00
CA ASP A 32 17.11 -4.90 -21.71
C ASP A 32 15.63 -5.38 -21.71
N ILE A 33 14.72 -4.44 -21.98
CA ILE A 33 13.27 -4.64 -21.92
C ILE A 33 12.83 -5.77 -22.86
N GLN A 34 13.41 -5.86 -24.06
CA GLN A 34 13.10 -6.90 -25.04
C GLN A 34 13.32 -8.30 -24.45
N ARG A 35 14.40 -8.50 -23.71
CA ARG A 35 14.70 -9.78 -23.06
C ARG A 35 13.79 -10.05 -21.85
N ILE A 36 13.55 -9.02 -21.02
CA ILE A 36 12.73 -9.18 -19.81
C ILE A 36 11.29 -9.53 -20.20
N PHE A 37 10.71 -8.87 -21.20
CA PHE A 37 9.34 -9.10 -21.64
C PHE A 37 9.21 -10.27 -22.62
N GLY A 38 10.23 -10.54 -23.44
CA GLY A 38 10.25 -11.63 -24.42
C GLY A 38 10.05 -13.02 -23.83
N GLN A 39 10.35 -13.20 -22.54
CA GLN A 39 10.07 -14.46 -21.82
C GLN A 39 8.58 -14.81 -21.77
N PHE A 40 7.69 -13.86 -22.08
CA PHE A 40 6.24 -14.03 -21.99
C PHE A 40 5.55 -14.08 -23.35
N GLU A 41 6.31 -14.09 -24.46
CA GLU A 41 5.72 -14.13 -25.82
C GLU A 41 4.82 -15.35 -26.03
N SER A 42 5.15 -16.50 -25.44
CA SER A 42 4.35 -17.73 -25.54
C SER A 42 2.97 -17.66 -24.89
N ILE A 43 2.69 -16.64 -24.09
CA ILE A 43 1.37 -16.45 -23.46
C ILE A 43 0.29 -16.10 -24.50
N LYS A 44 0.72 -15.57 -25.67
CA LYS A 44 -0.18 -15.16 -26.74
C LYS A 44 0.27 -15.79 -28.06
N GLN A 45 -0.67 -16.47 -28.74
CA GLN A 45 -0.36 -17.22 -29.97
C GLN A 45 -0.45 -16.35 -31.25
N SER A 46 -1.21 -15.26 -31.24
CA SER A 46 -1.43 -14.43 -32.43
C SER A 46 -1.70 -12.96 -32.10
N GLY A 47 -1.57 -12.09 -33.09
CA GLY A 47 -1.81 -10.65 -33.02
C GLY A 47 -0.63 -9.87 -32.43
N ILE A 48 -0.86 -8.73 -31.77
CA ILE A 48 0.18 -7.84 -31.24
C ILE A 48 1.10 -8.60 -30.28
N ARG A 49 2.41 -8.49 -30.47
CA ARG A 49 3.43 -9.15 -29.64
C ARG A 49 3.32 -8.71 -28.16
N VAL A 50 3.53 -9.66 -27.25
CA VAL A 50 3.46 -9.41 -25.79
C VAL A 50 4.47 -8.36 -25.36
N THR A 51 5.70 -8.43 -25.86
CA THR A 51 6.76 -7.45 -25.61
C THR A 51 6.31 -6.04 -25.98
N LEU A 52 5.67 -5.87 -27.14
CA LEU A 52 5.18 -4.57 -27.60
C LEU A 52 4.09 -4.01 -26.68
N ILE A 53 3.13 -4.85 -26.27
CA ILE A 53 2.06 -4.44 -25.36
C ILE A 53 2.65 -4.02 -24.00
N LEU A 54 3.56 -4.82 -23.42
CA LEU A 54 4.17 -4.53 -22.12
C LEU A 54 5.05 -3.28 -22.17
N THR A 55 5.81 -3.09 -23.24
CA THR A 55 6.60 -1.86 -23.46
C THR A 55 5.72 -0.63 -23.56
N THR A 56 4.64 -0.71 -24.34
CA THR A 56 3.65 0.39 -24.43
C THR A 56 3.05 0.73 -23.06
N LEU A 57 2.64 -0.28 -22.30
CA LEU A 57 2.11 -0.08 -20.94
C LEU A 57 3.14 0.55 -19.99
N LEU A 58 4.43 0.24 -20.17
CA LEU A 58 5.51 0.83 -19.37
C LEU A 58 5.75 2.30 -19.72
N VAL A 59 5.72 2.66 -21.02
CA VAL A 59 6.08 4.02 -21.45
C VAL A 59 4.92 4.99 -21.60
N MET A 60 3.66 4.51 -21.74
CA MET A 60 2.51 5.38 -22.04
C MET A 60 2.33 6.54 -21.05
N LEU A 61 2.81 6.40 -19.80
CA LEU A 61 2.71 7.42 -18.78
C LEU A 61 3.65 8.61 -19.10
N PHE A 62 4.83 8.34 -19.65
CA PHE A 62 5.77 9.39 -20.07
C PHE A 62 5.24 10.21 -21.26
N TYR A 63 4.36 9.63 -22.08
CA TYR A 63 3.56 10.37 -23.07
C TYR A 63 2.29 11.01 -22.48
N ARG A 64 2.27 11.33 -21.19
CA ARG A 64 1.20 11.93 -20.41
C ARG A 64 -0.16 11.20 -20.50
N ASN A 65 -0.15 9.91 -20.86
CA ASN A 65 -1.33 9.08 -20.92
C ASN A 65 -1.54 8.31 -19.61
N ARG A 66 -2.51 8.73 -18.81
CA ARG A 66 -2.76 8.18 -17.47
C ARG A 66 -3.39 6.79 -17.47
N ASN A 67 -3.94 6.34 -18.58
CA ASN A 67 -4.57 5.02 -18.70
C ASN A 67 -4.65 4.58 -20.18
N ILE A 68 -4.88 3.29 -20.39
CA ILE A 68 -4.98 2.67 -21.72
C ILE A 68 -6.05 3.37 -22.58
N HIS A 69 -7.21 3.72 -22.01
CA HIS A 69 -8.27 4.38 -22.77
C HIS A 69 -7.82 5.75 -23.29
N SER A 70 -7.19 6.58 -22.46
CA SER A 70 -6.68 7.89 -22.90
C SER A 70 -5.58 7.77 -23.95
N TYR A 71 -4.75 6.72 -23.87
CA TYR A 71 -3.72 6.44 -24.87
C TYR A 71 -4.30 6.20 -26.26
N PHE A 72 -5.36 5.37 -26.34
CA PHE A 72 -6.04 5.08 -27.61
C PHE A 72 -6.96 6.19 -28.10
N SER A 73 -7.57 6.99 -27.19
CA SER A 73 -8.51 8.06 -27.60
C SER A 73 -7.81 9.34 -28.05
N ARG A 74 -6.54 9.58 -27.69
CA ARG A 74 -5.77 10.76 -28.08
C ARG A 74 -5.01 10.62 -29.40
N GLN A 75 -5.38 9.70 -30.28
CA GLN A 75 -4.73 9.39 -31.57
C GLN A 75 -3.28 8.90 -31.48
N HIS A 76 -2.61 8.97 -30.34
CA HIS A 76 -1.22 8.52 -30.18
C HIS A 76 -1.02 7.03 -30.53
N GLY A 77 -2.05 6.19 -30.36
CA GLY A 77 -2.01 4.79 -30.76
C GLY A 77 -1.86 4.58 -32.26
N LYS A 78 -2.49 5.44 -33.09
CA LYS A 78 -2.36 5.42 -34.56
C LYS A 78 -1.00 5.95 -35.02
N GLN A 79 -0.54 7.05 -34.40
CA GLN A 79 0.71 7.73 -34.74
C GLN A 79 1.97 6.88 -34.48
N MET A 80 1.91 5.90 -33.61
CA MET A 80 3.05 5.00 -33.34
C MET A 80 3.03 3.72 -34.21
N GLY A 81 2.30 3.70 -35.34
CA GLY A 81 2.19 2.53 -36.21
C GLY A 81 1.58 1.30 -35.54
N ARG A 82 0.85 1.50 -34.44
CA ARG A 82 0.26 0.42 -33.62
C ARG A 82 -1.23 0.36 -33.85
N GLU A 83 -1.59 -0.12 -35.02
CA GLU A 83 -2.99 -0.45 -35.32
C GLU A 83 -3.48 -1.54 -34.37
N GLY A 84 -4.53 -1.30 -33.65
CA GLY A 84 -5.13 -2.29 -32.77
C GLY A 84 -6.13 -1.72 -31.77
N SER A 85 -6.99 -2.58 -31.27
CA SER A 85 -7.95 -2.21 -30.21
C SER A 85 -7.25 -2.19 -28.84
N LYS A 86 -7.84 -1.46 -27.89
CA LYS A 86 -7.40 -1.42 -26.49
C LYS A 86 -7.53 -2.75 -25.74
N ASN A 87 -8.36 -3.70 -26.26
CA ASN A 87 -8.68 -4.94 -25.58
C ASN A 87 -7.47 -5.83 -25.29
N PRO A 88 -6.54 -6.08 -26.25
CA PRO A 88 -5.34 -6.88 -25.99
C PRO A 88 -4.49 -6.38 -24.83
N TYR A 89 -4.48 -5.06 -24.60
CA TYR A 89 -3.75 -4.44 -23.48
C TYR A 89 -4.40 -4.74 -22.13
N TYR A 90 -5.74 -4.67 -22.06
CA TYR A 90 -6.47 -5.04 -20.84
C TYR A 90 -6.39 -6.54 -20.57
N ASP A 91 -6.50 -7.38 -21.62
CA ASP A 91 -6.45 -8.83 -21.51
C ASP A 91 -5.08 -9.29 -21.02
N LEU A 92 -4.00 -8.75 -21.60
CA LEU A 92 -2.64 -9.07 -21.17
C LEU A 92 -2.37 -8.59 -19.74
N LEU A 93 -2.76 -7.36 -19.41
CA LEU A 93 -2.59 -6.81 -18.06
C LEU A 93 -3.34 -7.66 -17.02
N GLY A 94 -4.48 -8.25 -17.38
CA GLY A 94 -5.27 -9.15 -16.54
C GLY A 94 -4.88 -10.63 -16.63
N ASN A 95 -3.81 -10.98 -17.34
CA ASN A 95 -3.38 -12.37 -17.52
C ASN A 95 -2.69 -12.89 -16.25
N GLU A 96 -3.16 -14.06 -15.75
CA GLU A 96 -2.66 -14.67 -14.52
C GLU A 96 -1.32 -15.40 -14.66
N HIS A 97 -0.91 -15.70 -15.90
CA HIS A 97 0.34 -16.41 -16.18
C HIS A 97 1.56 -15.49 -16.24
N ILE A 98 1.36 -14.16 -16.27
CA ILE A 98 2.48 -13.21 -16.21
C ILE A 98 3.06 -13.19 -14.78
N SER A 99 4.31 -13.58 -14.66
CA SER A 99 5.04 -13.51 -13.40
C SER A 99 5.56 -12.08 -13.14
N TRP A 100 4.66 -11.15 -12.80
CA TRP A 100 5.01 -9.76 -12.48
C TRP A 100 6.11 -9.62 -11.42
N ARG A 101 6.18 -10.57 -10.48
CA ARG A 101 7.24 -10.61 -9.47
C ARG A 101 8.61 -10.89 -10.10
N SER A 102 8.70 -11.84 -11.03
CA SER A 102 9.95 -12.15 -11.73
C SER A 102 10.40 -10.97 -12.58
N ILE A 103 9.47 -10.31 -13.28
CA ILE A 103 9.73 -9.07 -14.04
C ILE A 103 10.35 -8.01 -13.11
N LEU A 104 9.74 -7.74 -11.96
CA LEU A 104 10.23 -6.74 -11.03
C LEU A 104 11.63 -7.06 -10.50
N TYR A 105 11.91 -8.33 -10.15
CA TYR A 105 13.24 -8.75 -9.70
C TYR A 105 14.30 -8.61 -10.79
N LEU A 106 14.00 -9.01 -12.01
CA LEU A 106 14.92 -8.88 -13.15
C LEU A 106 15.24 -7.41 -13.43
N PHE A 107 14.20 -6.58 -13.42
CA PHE A 107 14.34 -5.14 -13.63
C PHE A 107 15.16 -4.47 -12.52
N ALA A 108 14.90 -4.81 -11.25
CA ALA A 108 15.67 -4.31 -10.11
C ALA A 108 17.15 -4.74 -10.18
N LYS A 109 17.42 -6.00 -10.55
CA LYS A 109 18.81 -6.48 -10.75
C LYS A 109 19.49 -5.72 -11.88
N ARG A 110 18.78 -5.46 -12.99
CA ARG A 110 19.34 -4.69 -14.09
C ARG A 110 19.64 -3.25 -13.67
N TYR A 111 18.71 -2.59 -12.94
CA TYR A 111 18.95 -1.29 -12.33
C TYR A 111 20.23 -1.26 -11.49
N LEU A 112 20.42 -2.23 -10.59
CA LEU A 112 21.60 -2.31 -9.72
C LEU A 112 22.89 -2.43 -10.54
N ASN A 113 22.87 -3.20 -11.63
CA ASN A 113 24.03 -3.34 -12.51
C ASN A 113 24.36 -2.03 -13.26
N LEU A 114 23.34 -1.28 -13.68
CA LEU A 114 23.51 0.03 -14.35
C LEU A 114 23.99 1.08 -13.34
N SER A 115 23.29 1.20 -12.20
CA SER A 115 23.59 2.15 -11.14
C SER A 115 25.00 1.99 -10.57
N GLY A 116 25.47 0.75 -10.40
CA GLY A 116 26.82 0.44 -9.90
C GLY A 116 27.95 0.86 -10.86
N ARG A 117 27.65 1.18 -12.12
CA ARG A 117 28.63 1.73 -13.08
C ARG A 117 28.71 3.25 -13.05
N ILE A 118 27.64 3.93 -12.57
CA ILE A 118 27.63 5.39 -12.44
C ILE A 118 28.36 5.82 -11.17
N ALA A 119 28.25 5.04 -10.09
CA ALA A 119 28.84 5.40 -8.80
C ALA A 119 29.32 4.16 -8.04
N GLU A 120 30.51 4.26 -7.45
CA GLU A 120 30.99 3.25 -6.51
C GLU A 120 30.26 3.39 -5.16
N TYR A 121 29.67 2.27 -4.73
CA TYR A 121 28.96 2.18 -3.44
C TYR A 121 29.72 1.32 -2.41
N SER A 122 31.03 1.12 -2.62
CA SER A 122 31.86 0.35 -1.70
C SER A 122 31.82 0.96 -0.28
N GLY A 123 31.61 0.12 0.73
CA GLY A 123 31.55 0.53 2.13
C GLY A 123 30.25 1.21 2.60
N ARG A 124 29.26 1.39 1.74
CA ARG A 124 27.94 1.93 2.14
C ARG A 124 27.03 0.83 2.69
N ILE A 125 26.20 1.21 3.67
CA ILE A 125 25.20 0.28 4.26
C ILE A 125 24.17 -0.09 3.22
N ARG A 126 23.92 -1.38 3.07
CA ARG A 126 22.83 -1.95 2.28
C ARG A 126 21.74 -2.48 3.22
N ALA A 127 20.48 -2.25 2.89
CA ALA A 127 19.39 -2.66 3.78
C ALA A 127 18.15 -3.11 3.01
N LEU A 128 17.39 -4.05 3.59
CA LEU A 128 16.00 -4.29 3.22
C LEU A 128 15.07 -3.47 4.10
N ILE A 129 14.10 -2.82 3.49
CA ILE A 129 13.14 -1.95 4.16
C ILE A 129 11.74 -2.47 3.87
N PHE A 130 10.92 -2.63 4.92
CA PHE A 130 9.53 -3.02 4.78
C PHE A 130 8.64 -1.95 5.35
N ASP A 131 7.67 -1.51 4.54
CA ASP A 131 6.64 -0.58 4.99
C ASP A 131 5.35 -0.78 4.20
N ASP A 132 4.22 -0.30 4.75
CA ASP A 132 2.94 -0.42 4.08
C ASP A 132 2.24 0.93 3.89
N SER A 133 1.43 1.02 2.84
CA SER A 133 0.68 2.21 2.52
C SER A 133 -0.72 1.88 2.01
N PRO A 134 -1.75 2.72 2.30
CA PRO A 134 -3.07 2.54 1.72
C PRO A 134 -3.06 2.92 0.23
N LEU A 135 -3.74 2.11 -0.59
CA LEU A 135 -4.08 2.40 -1.99
C LEU A 135 -5.59 2.52 -2.09
N GLU A 136 -6.07 3.75 -2.18
CA GLU A 136 -7.50 4.05 -2.26
C GLU A 136 -8.10 3.65 -3.62
N LYS A 137 -9.33 3.13 -3.58
CA LYS A 137 -10.12 2.71 -4.74
C LYS A 137 -11.54 3.25 -4.64
N SER A 138 -12.12 3.60 -5.78
CA SER A 138 -13.53 4.03 -5.87
C SER A 138 -14.48 2.85 -6.15
N GLY A 139 -14.02 1.83 -6.89
CA GLY A 139 -14.83 0.72 -7.37
C GLY A 139 -15.04 -0.38 -6.33
N LYS A 140 -16.29 -0.63 -5.92
CA LYS A 140 -16.65 -1.74 -5.00
C LYS A 140 -16.64 -3.11 -5.67
N LYS A 141 -16.63 -3.17 -7.01
CA LYS A 141 -16.60 -4.41 -7.79
C LYS A 141 -15.19 -4.96 -7.99
N ILE A 142 -14.15 -4.18 -7.67
CA ILE A 142 -12.75 -4.62 -7.78
C ILE A 142 -12.54 -5.86 -6.91
N GLU A 143 -11.92 -6.88 -7.49
CA GLU A 143 -11.63 -8.15 -6.81
C GLU A 143 -10.77 -7.91 -5.57
N ALA A 144 -11.14 -8.54 -4.45
CA ALA A 144 -10.45 -8.47 -3.17
C ALA A 144 -10.36 -7.06 -2.53
N VAL A 145 -10.99 -6.02 -3.09
CA VAL A 145 -11.04 -4.71 -2.45
C VAL A 145 -11.79 -4.78 -1.12
N SER A 146 -11.38 -4.00 -0.13
CA SER A 146 -12.03 -3.95 1.18
C SER A 146 -11.98 -2.56 1.81
N LYS A 147 -12.87 -2.28 2.76
CA LYS A 147 -12.74 -1.09 3.61
C LYS A 147 -11.66 -1.32 4.66
N MET A 148 -10.72 -0.41 4.74
CA MET A 148 -9.60 -0.42 5.66
C MET A 148 -9.51 0.91 6.41
N HIS A 149 -8.88 0.91 7.58
CA HIS A 149 -8.62 2.12 8.34
C HIS A 149 -7.27 2.73 7.92
N ASP A 150 -7.31 4.00 7.57
CA ASP A 150 -6.11 4.81 7.40
C ASP A 150 -5.76 5.48 8.73
N HIS A 151 -4.59 5.14 9.27
CA HIS A 151 -4.14 5.66 10.56
C HIS A 151 -3.67 7.12 10.49
N VAL A 152 -3.30 7.61 9.31
CA VAL A 152 -2.83 8.98 9.09
C VAL A 152 -4.00 9.95 9.11
N THR A 153 -5.04 9.66 8.33
CA THR A 153 -6.23 10.53 8.24
C THR A 153 -7.32 10.18 9.24
N GLY A 154 -7.21 9.05 9.95
CA GLY A 154 -8.24 8.54 10.87
C GLY A 154 -9.52 8.08 10.17
N ARG A 155 -9.53 7.99 8.82
CA ARG A 155 -10.71 7.67 8.00
C ARG A 155 -10.73 6.22 7.54
N PHE A 156 -11.92 5.77 7.14
CA PHE A 156 -12.09 4.47 6.50
C PHE A 156 -12.10 4.64 4.98
N LEU A 157 -11.09 4.06 4.32
CA LEU A 157 -10.93 4.06 2.88
C LEU A 157 -11.35 2.71 2.28
N LEU A 158 -11.89 2.74 1.06
CA LEU A 158 -12.05 1.54 0.24
C LEU A 158 -10.74 1.32 -0.53
N GLY A 159 -10.17 0.13 -0.50
CA GLY A 159 -8.93 -0.13 -1.24
C GLY A 159 -8.15 -1.33 -0.75
N PHE A 160 -6.84 -1.26 -0.94
CA PHE A 160 -5.84 -2.24 -0.50
C PHE A 160 -4.80 -1.58 0.39
N LYS A 161 -4.16 -2.38 1.26
CA LYS A 161 -2.88 -2.01 1.84
C LYS A 161 -1.78 -2.69 1.04
N ILE A 162 -0.93 -1.91 0.40
CA ILE A 162 0.28 -2.43 -0.23
C ILE A 162 1.37 -2.55 0.82
N LEU A 163 1.97 -3.73 0.94
CA LEU A 163 3.21 -3.96 1.68
C LEU A 163 4.34 -4.03 0.65
N VAL A 164 5.35 -3.20 0.80
CA VAL A 164 6.52 -3.14 -0.09
C VAL A 164 7.74 -3.64 0.63
N CYS A 165 8.56 -4.42 -0.08
CA CYS A 165 9.94 -4.72 0.24
C CYS A 165 10.83 -3.91 -0.69
N GLY A 166 11.55 -2.95 -0.14
CA GLY A 166 12.54 -2.16 -0.86
C GLY A 166 13.95 -2.54 -0.48
N TYR A 167 14.86 -2.41 -1.40
CA TYR A 167 16.29 -2.57 -1.23
C TYR A 167 16.96 -1.20 -1.26
N TRP A 168 17.75 -0.91 -0.25
CA TRP A 168 18.62 0.27 -0.20
C TRP A 168 20.02 -0.13 -0.65
N ASP A 169 20.50 0.43 -1.74
CA ASP A 169 21.81 0.11 -2.34
C ASP A 169 22.98 0.93 -1.74
N GLY A 170 22.70 1.78 -0.76
CA GLY A 170 23.62 2.77 -0.20
C GLY A 170 23.33 4.20 -0.62
N ASN A 171 22.47 4.41 -1.62
CA ASN A 171 22.07 5.72 -2.13
C ASN A 171 20.59 5.83 -2.48
N ASN A 172 19.99 4.79 -3.08
CA ASN A 172 18.63 4.80 -3.58
C ASN A 172 17.77 3.70 -2.97
N PHE A 173 16.48 3.97 -2.85
CA PHE A 173 15.47 2.98 -2.51
C PHE A 173 14.95 2.31 -3.78
N ILE A 174 15.07 1.00 -3.87
CA ILE A 174 14.71 0.19 -5.04
C ILE A 174 13.59 -0.77 -4.63
N PRO A 175 12.35 -0.61 -5.11
CA PRO A 175 11.26 -1.55 -4.81
C PRO A 175 11.52 -2.88 -5.50
N ILE A 176 11.68 -3.97 -4.72
CA ILE A 176 12.03 -5.28 -5.25
C ILE A 176 10.90 -6.32 -5.16
N ASP A 177 9.99 -6.18 -4.21
CA ASP A 177 8.82 -7.05 -4.06
C ASP A 177 7.69 -6.30 -3.34
N PHE A 178 6.46 -6.77 -3.51
CA PHE A 178 5.31 -6.23 -2.81
C PHE A 178 4.19 -7.27 -2.68
N SER A 179 3.21 -7.01 -1.82
CA SER A 179 1.94 -7.72 -1.77
C SER A 179 0.78 -6.76 -1.50
N LEU A 180 -0.38 -7.08 -2.06
CA LEU A 180 -1.61 -6.35 -1.77
C LEU A 180 -2.41 -7.11 -0.71
N HIS A 181 -2.79 -6.41 0.35
CA HIS A 181 -3.56 -6.97 1.46
C HIS A 181 -4.95 -6.37 1.52
N ARG A 182 -5.94 -7.22 1.86
CA ARG A 182 -7.30 -6.81 2.16
C ARG A 182 -7.63 -7.02 3.64
N GLU A 183 -8.58 -6.25 4.14
CA GLU A 183 -9.17 -6.52 5.45
C GLU A 183 -10.14 -7.70 5.35
N ARG A 184 -9.88 -8.76 6.11
CA ARG A 184 -10.66 -10.01 6.06
C ARG A 184 -12.11 -9.85 6.53
N GLY A 185 -12.45 -8.73 7.19
CA GLY A 185 -13.78 -8.50 7.71
C GLY A 185 -14.09 -9.25 9.01
N SER A 186 -13.12 -9.94 9.61
CA SER A 186 -13.27 -10.58 10.90
C SER A 186 -13.67 -9.60 12.01
N GLU A 187 -13.16 -8.38 11.95
CA GLU A 187 -13.54 -7.31 12.88
C GLU A 187 -14.97 -6.81 12.64
N LEU A 188 -15.42 -6.76 11.38
CA LEU A 188 -16.81 -6.46 11.05
C LEU A 188 -17.76 -7.52 11.59
N ASP A 189 -17.42 -8.80 11.43
CA ASP A 189 -18.24 -9.93 11.90
C ASP A 189 -18.27 -10.00 13.43
N LYS A 190 -17.11 -9.78 14.09
CA LYS A 190 -17.02 -9.65 15.55
C LYS A 190 -17.86 -8.49 16.08
N ALA A 191 -17.80 -7.33 15.44
CA ALA A 191 -18.57 -6.17 15.86
C ALA A 191 -20.07 -6.34 15.62
N ARG A 192 -20.47 -6.96 14.50
CA ARG A 192 -21.86 -7.39 14.26
C ARG A 192 -22.34 -8.35 15.34
N GLY A 193 -21.52 -9.34 15.70
CA GLY A 193 -21.82 -10.27 16.77
C GLY A 193 -22.01 -9.56 18.13
N LYS A 194 -21.14 -8.57 18.45
CA LYS A 194 -21.28 -7.74 19.67
C LYS A 194 -22.55 -6.88 19.64
N ARG A 195 -22.88 -6.28 18.49
CA ARG A 195 -24.09 -5.49 18.30
C ARG A 195 -25.34 -6.35 18.42
N ASN A 196 -25.39 -7.51 17.77
CA ASN A 196 -26.52 -8.42 17.80
C ASN A 196 -26.76 -8.95 19.22
N ARG A 197 -25.70 -9.26 19.98
CA ARG A 197 -25.80 -9.62 21.40
C ARG A 197 -26.36 -8.48 22.26
N ALA A 198 -25.95 -7.24 22.01
CA ALA A 198 -26.48 -6.08 22.71
C ALA A 198 -27.97 -5.86 22.42
N ARG A 199 -28.39 -5.94 21.14
CA ARG A 199 -29.81 -5.87 20.73
C ARG A 199 -30.64 -6.95 21.35
N ARG A 200 -30.13 -8.20 21.44
CA ARG A 200 -30.82 -9.29 22.13
C ARG A 200 -31.03 -8.98 23.61
N LYS A 201 -30.00 -8.44 24.30
CA LYS A 201 -30.11 -8.05 25.72
C LYS A 201 -31.12 -6.91 25.94
N ALA A 202 -31.14 -5.92 25.02
CA ALA A 202 -32.13 -4.83 25.10
C ALA A 202 -33.57 -5.34 24.89
N ARG A 203 -33.80 -6.24 23.92
CA ARG A 203 -35.14 -6.88 23.72
C ARG A 203 -35.60 -7.67 24.93
N LEU A 204 -34.70 -8.40 25.61
CA LEU A 204 -35.03 -9.11 26.84
C LEU A 204 -35.41 -8.13 27.97
N ALA A 205 -34.65 -7.04 28.12
CA ALA A 205 -34.97 -6.01 29.11
C ALA A 205 -36.31 -5.32 28.78
N GLU A 206 -36.61 -5.09 27.52
CA GLU A 206 -37.89 -4.54 27.06
C GLU A 206 -39.07 -5.47 27.38
N ALA A 207 -38.90 -6.77 27.18
CA ALA A 207 -39.94 -7.76 27.55
C ALA A 207 -40.24 -7.73 29.04
N VAL A 208 -39.20 -7.72 29.90
CA VAL A 208 -39.35 -7.61 31.35
C VAL A 208 -40.04 -6.30 31.76
N TYR A 209 -39.65 -5.19 31.13
CA TYR A 209 -40.31 -3.90 31.40
C TYR A 209 -41.78 -3.92 31.01
N ARG A 210 -42.14 -4.46 29.84
CA ARG A 210 -43.54 -4.60 29.40
C ARG A 210 -44.35 -5.44 30.33
N GLU A 211 -43.82 -6.55 30.83
CA GLU A 211 -44.47 -7.41 31.80
C GLU A 211 -44.74 -6.67 33.10
N HIS A 212 -43.75 -6.04 33.72
CA HIS A 212 -43.92 -5.28 34.95
C HIS A 212 -44.87 -4.08 34.76
N ARG A 213 -44.88 -3.46 33.61
CA ARG A 213 -45.81 -2.39 33.26
C ARG A 213 -47.26 -2.90 33.20
N ALA A 214 -47.48 -4.05 32.56
CA ALA A 214 -48.80 -4.68 32.48
C ALA A 214 -49.30 -5.04 33.89
N GLN A 215 -48.50 -5.72 34.71
CA GLN A 215 -48.85 -6.06 36.11
C GLN A 215 -49.14 -4.83 36.97
N HIS A 216 -48.39 -3.73 36.78
CA HIS A 216 -48.64 -2.47 37.48
C HIS A 216 -49.98 -1.84 37.07
N LEU A 217 -50.30 -1.84 35.75
CA LEU A 217 -51.56 -1.29 35.23
C LEU A 217 -52.78 -2.10 35.74
N GLU A 218 -52.69 -3.43 35.70
CA GLU A 218 -53.70 -4.34 36.22
C GLU A 218 -53.94 -4.12 37.70
N THR A 219 -52.87 -4.10 38.51
CA THR A 219 -52.97 -3.85 39.94
C THR A 219 -53.52 -2.45 40.24
N ARG A 220 -53.25 -1.45 39.40
CA ARG A 220 -53.81 -0.11 39.51
C ARG A 220 -55.31 -0.09 39.26
N ALA A 221 -55.77 -0.85 38.24
CA ALA A 221 -57.23 -0.99 37.99
C ALA A 221 -57.93 -1.65 39.14
N VAL A 222 -57.38 -2.77 39.66
CA VAL A 222 -57.95 -3.43 40.90
C VAL A 222 -57.96 -2.51 42.09
N LEU A 223 -56.91 -1.70 42.29
CA LEU A 223 -56.91 -0.74 43.43
C LEU A 223 -57.97 0.33 43.27
N ASN A 224 -58.23 0.81 42.09
CA ASN A 224 -59.30 1.80 41.82
C ASN A 224 -60.66 1.17 42.06
N SER A 225 -60.94 -0.04 41.53
CA SER A 225 -62.18 -0.76 41.82
C SER A 225 -62.42 -0.97 43.34
N LEU A 226 -61.40 -1.43 44.10
CA LEU A 226 -61.47 -1.56 45.52
C LEU A 226 -61.73 -0.24 46.27
N ARG A 227 -61.27 0.87 45.79
CA ARG A 227 -61.53 2.22 46.32
C ARG A 227 -63.00 2.63 46.09
N ASP A 228 -63.47 2.38 44.86
CA ASP A 228 -64.82 2.70 44.45
C ASP A 228 -65.82 1.85 45.32
N GLU A 229 -65.53 0.56 45.48
CA GLU A 229 -66.28 -0.32 46.43
C GLU A 229 -66.27 0.20 47.86
N MET A 230 -65.11 0.67 48.36
CA MET A 230 -64.96 1.23 49.67
C MET A 230 -65.77 2.53 49.85
N ASN A 231 -65.83 3.39 48.86
CA ASN A 231 -66.60 4.61 48.82
C ASN A 231 -68.12 4.32 48.88
N VAL A 232 -68.54 3.25 48.20
CA VAL A 232 -69.95 2.79 48.29
C VAL A 232 -70.29 2.15 49.60
N CYS A 233 -69.39 1.32 50.16
CA CYS A 233 -69.57 0.67 51.49
C CYS A 233 -69.63 1.65 52.66
N SER A 234 -68.92 2.80 52.57
CA SER A 234 -68.90 3.80 53.66
C SER A 234 -70.31 4.33 54.08
N LYS A 235 -71.30 4.15 53.20
CA LYS A 235 -72.66 4.62 53.41
C LYS A 235 -73.63 3.59 54.04
N LYS A 236 -73.27 2.27 54.10
CA LYS A 236 -74.21 1.21 54.51
C LYS A 236 -73.59 -0.01 55.27
N ALA A 237 -72.26 -0.06 55.48
CA ALA A 237 -71.57 -1.24 55.99
C ALA A 237 -71.37 -1.21 57.53
N THR A 238 -71.27 -2.40 58.12
CA THR A 238 -70.86 -2.57 59.53
C THR A 238 -69.38 -2.20 59.70
N ALA A 239 -68.97 -1.75 60.93
CA ALA A 239 -67.57 -1.36 61.18
C ALA A 239 -66.56 -2.49 60.87
N LEU A 240 -66.97 -3.74 60.98
CA LEU A 240 -66.15 -4.91 60.68
C LEU A 240 -65.90 -5.09 59.16
N GLU A 241 -66.92 -4.88 58.35
CA GLU A 241 -66.84 -4.95 56.90
C GLU A 241 -65.98 -3.82 56.30
N TYR A 242 -66.12 -2.61 56.81
CA TYR A 242 -65.31 -1.47 56.47
C TYR A 242 -63.80 -1.72 56.76
N ALA A 243 -63.49 -2.24 57.98
CA ALA A 243 -62.13 -2.58 58.37
C ALA A 243 -61.50 -3.69 57.46
N LYS A 244 -62.30 -4.67 57.01
CA LYS A 244 -61.85 -5.71 56.05
C LYS A 244 -61.55 -5.10 54.71
N GLN A 245 -62.38 -4.23 54.21
CA GLN A 245 -62.18 -3.54 52.90
C GLN A 245 -60.95 -2.62 52.94
N GLU A 246 -60.80 -1.86 54.06
CA GLU A 246 -59.62 -1.02 54.26
C GLU A 246 -58.31 -1.83 54.26
N LYS A 247 -58.28 -3.01 54.88
CA LYS A 247 -57.14 -3.92 54.82
C LYS A 247 -56.88 -4.41 53.41
N ARG A 248 -57.91 -4.68 52.59
CA ARG A 248 -57.76 -5.08 51.19
C ARG A 248 -57.17 -3.94 50.34
N VAL A 249 -57.66 -2.72 50.49
CA VAL A 249 -57.14 -1.50 49.85
C VAL A 249 -55.65 -1.26 50.21
N SER A 250 -55.32 -1.34 51.51
CA SER A 250 -53.96 -1.17 52.01
C SER A 250 -53.00 -2.21 51.45
N ARG A 251 -53.43 -3.49 51.40
CA ARG A 251 -52.60 -4.57 50.75
C ARG A 251 -52.40 -4.33 49.28
N SER A 252 -53.45 -3.95 48.55
CA SER A 252 -53.37 -3.62 47.10
C SER A 252 -52.47 -2.41 46.84
N LYS A 253 -52.58 -1.36 47.70
CA LYS A 253 -51.71 -0.17 47.63
C LYS A 253 -50.21 -0.52 47.83
N LYS A 254 -49.90 -1.40 48.82
CA LYS A 254 -48.55 -1.91 49.04
C LYS A 254 -48.04 -2.72 47.81
N LYS A 255 -48.91 -3.58 47.25
CA LYS A 255 -48.60 -4.37 46.04
C LYS A 255 -48.30 -3.44 44.84
N GLN A 256 -49.12 -2.42 44.59
CA GLN A 256 -48.94 -1.44 43.54
C GLN A 256 -47.61 -0.67 43.68
N SER A 257 -47.30 -0.21 44.92
CA SER A 257 -46.03 0.49 45.17
C SER A 257 -44.82 -0.39 44.86
N ARG A 258 -44.86 -1.69 45.27
CA ARG A 258 -43.77 -2.65 44.91
C ARG A 258 -43.63 -2.84 43.41
N LEU A 259 -44.74 -3.00 42.69
CA LEU A 259 -44.73 -3.16 41.22
C LEU A 259 -44.28 -1.89 40.50
N ARG A 260 -44.67 -0.70 41.00
CA ARG A 260 -44.19 0.59 40.49
C ARG A 260 -42.65 0.70 40.60
N ASN A 261 -42.08 0.28 41.73
CA ASN A 261 -40.63 0.29 41.93
C ASN A 261 -39.93 -0.72 41.02
N ARG A 262 -40.48 -1.94 40.83
CA ARG A 262 -39.97 -2.93 39.88
C ARG A 262 -40.00 -2.40 38.43
N MET A 263 -41.11 -1.76 38.06
CA MET A 263 -41.24 -1.16 36.71
C MET A 263 -40.20 -0.07 36.48
N LYS A 264 -40.00 0.84 37.47
CA LYS A 264 -38.96 1.89 37.37
C LYS A 264 -37.56 1.30 37.24
N LEU A 265 -37.24 0.24 38.02
CA LEU A 265 -35.95 -0.44 37.91
C LEU A 265 -35.78 -1.12 36.56
N ALA A 266 -36.78 -1.80 36.04
CA ALA A 266 -36.78 -2.43 34.73
C ALA A 266 -36.63 -1.40 33.61
N GLN A 267 -37.24 -0.21 33.73
CA GLN A 267 -37.09 0.90 32.81
C GLN A 267 -35.64 1.40 32.79
N ALA A 268 -35.02 1.65 33.92
CA ALA A 268 -33.62 2.10 34.01
C ALA A 268 -32.67 1.08 33.38
N ILE A 269 -32.89 -0.22 33.60
CA ILE A 269 -32.11 -1.30 32.96
C ILE A 269 -32.30 -1.28 31.43
N LEU A 270 -33.52 -1.07 30.94
CA LEU A 270 -33.80 -0.98 29.52
C LEU A 270 -33.05 0.20 28.90
N GLU A 271 -33.12 1.38 29.48
CA GLU A 271 -32.44 2.60 29.04
C GLU A 271 -30.92 2.40 28.98
N GLU A 272 -30.31 1.76 29.98
CA GLU A 272 -28.90 1.39 30.00
C GLU A 272 -28.54 0.45 28.83
N LYS A 273 -29.35 -0.56 28.55
CA LYS A 273 -29.10 -1.51 27.45
C LYS A 273 -29.29 -0.88 26.08
N GLU A 274 -30.27 -0.01 25.93
CA GLU A 274 -30.47 0.77 24.68
C GLU A 274 -29.31 1.73 24.43
N GLU A 275 -28.76 2.38 25.43
CA GLU A 275 -27.58 3.22 25.28
C GLU A 275 -26.35 2.41 24.85
N VAL A 276 -26.19 1.19 25.40
CA VAL A 276 -25.14 0.27 24.95
C VAL A 276 -25.34 -0.12 23.48
N VAL A 277 -26.58 -0.31 23.02
CA VAL A 277 -26.86 -0.56 21.57
C VAL A 277 -26.50 0.65 20.76
N ARG A 278 -26.92 1.87 21.12
CA ARG A 278 -26.60 3.12 20.44
C ARG A 278 -25.09 3.33 20.33
N ARG A 279 -24.33 3.13 21.43
CA ARG A 279 -22.86 3.22 21.43
C ARG A 279 -22.21 2.20 20.47
N LYS A 280 -22.73 0.97 20.40
CA LYS A 280 -22.21 -0.07 19.50
C LYS A 280 -22.63 0.14 18.06
N GLU A 281 -23.74 0.79 17.79
CA GLU A 281 -24.16 1.18 16.44
C GLU A 281 -23.32 2.33 15.89
N LYS A 282 -23.03 3.35 16.70
CA LYS A 282 -22.10 4.44 16.34
C LYS A 282 -20.67 3.94 16.11
N LYS A 283 -20.24 2.89 16.83
CA LYS A 283 -18.92 2.24 16.71
C LYS A 283 -18.94 1.02 15.79
N ALA A 284 -20.00 0.79 15.01
CA ALA A 284 -20.02 -0.31 14.05
C ALA A 284 -18.83 -0.12 13.09
N PRO A 285 -17.81 -1.00 13.13
CA PRO A 285 -16.62 -0.77 12.36
C PRO A 285 -16.96 -0.85 10.89
N LEU A 286 -16.45 0.12 10.18
CA LEU A 286 -16.56 0.22 8.74
C LEU A 286 -15.52 -0.65 8.01
N TYR A 287 -14.87 -1.58 8.74
CA TYR A 287 -13.90 -2.52 8.20
C TYR A 287 -14.53 -3.58 7.29
N GLY A 288 -13.79 -3.95 6.26
CA GLY A 288 -14.18 -4.99 5.34
C GLY A 288 -15.42 -4.64 4.51
N LEU A 289 -15.99 -5.62 3.86
CA LEU A 289 -17.22 -5.52 3.08
C LEU A 289 -18.31 -6.44 3.65
N THR A 290 -19.56 -6.09 3.40
CA THR A 290 -20.68 -6.98 3.71
C THR A 290 -20.63 -8.25 2.85
N PRO A 291 -21.22 -9.38 3.27
CA PRO A 291 -21.28 -10.57 2.43
C PRO A 291 -21.92 -10.32 1.05
N SER A 292 -22.94 -9.45 0.98
CA SER A 292 -23.57 -9.06 -0.28
C SER A 292 -22.59 -8.28 -1.18
N GLN A 293 -21.83 -7.32 -0.63
CA GLN A 293 -20.82 -6.59 -1.38
C GLN A 293 -19.71 -7.51 -1.89
N ARG A 294 -19.24 -8.47 -1.07
CA ARG A 294 -18.24 -9.47 -1.49
C ARG A 294 -18.73 -10.35 -2.62
N ARG A 295 -20.01 -10.75 -2.62
CA ARG A 295 -20.60 -11.55 -3.71
C ARG A 295 -20.65 -10.80 -5.04
N ARG A 296 -20.74 -9.47 -5.02
CA ARG A 296 -20.78 -8.61 -6.20
C ARG A 296 -19.42 -8.23 -6.77
N GLN A 297 -18.32 -8.61 -6.08
CA GLN A 297 -16.97 -8.37 -6.59
C GLN A 297 -16.69 -9.25 -7.80
N TYR A 298 -15.85 -8.75 -8.70
CA TYR A 298 -15.30 -9.53 -9.80
C TYR A 298 -14.63 -10.80 -9.26
N ARG A 299 -14.81 -11.90 -9.95
CA ARG A 299 -14.22 -13.20 -9.64
C ARG A 299 -13.72 -13.83 -10.92
N LYS A 300 -12.54 -14.40 -10.85
CA LYS A 300 -11.94 -15.19 -11.92
C LYS A 300 -11.49 -16.53 -11.34
N ASN A 301 -11.86 -17.64 -12.00
CA ASN A 301 -11.22 -18.91 -11.72
C ASN A 301 -9.82 -18.86 -12.30
N ARG A 302 -8.83 -19.18 -11.48
CA ARG A 302 -7.43 -19.20 -11.86
C ARG A 302 -6.86 -20.58 -11.70
N ASP A 303 -5.92 -20.93 -12.56
CA ASP A 303 -5.07 -22.08 -12.35
C ASP A 303 -4.30 -21.90 -11.02
N LYS A 304 -4.37 -22.90 -10.14
CA LYS A 304 -3.72 -22.89 -8.82
C LYS A 304 -2.19 -22.80 -8.90
N THR A 305 -1.61 -23.18 -10.02
CA THR A 305 -0.17 -23.10 -10.31
C THR A 305 0.25 -21.73 -10.82
N SER A 306 -0.71 -20.91 -11.29
CA SER A 306 -0.42 -19.60 -11.90
C SER A 306 0.17 -18.61 -10.91
N PRO A 307 1.05 -17.71 -11.37
CA PRO A 307 1.55 -16.58 -10.56
C PRO A 307 0.42 -15.70 -10.01
N GLY A 308 -0.63 -15.46 -10.79
CA GLY A 308 -1.79 -14.67 -10.40
C GLY A 308 -2.58 -15.28 -9.24
N TYR A 309 -2.72 -16.61 -9.20
CA TYR A 309 -3.33 -17.30 -8.08
C TYR A 309 -2.51 -17.11 -6.79
N GLN A 310 -1.20 -17.25 -6.86
CA GLN A 310 -0.31 -17.07 -5.71
C GLN A 310 -0.38 -15.63 -5.16
N ARG A 311 -0.43 -14.63 -6.02
CA ARG A 311 -0.62 -13.22 -5.64
C ARG A 311 -1.95 -12.98 -4.92
N ARG A 312 -3.01 -13.66 -5.35
CA ARG A 312 -4.32 -13.57 -4.71
C ARG A 312 -4.35 -14.20 -3.33
N LEU A 313 -3.65 -15.33 -3.11
CA LEU A 313 -3.50 -15.94 -1.78
C LEU A 313 -2.81 -14.98 -0.80
N GLU A 314 -1.82 -14.22 -1.25
CA GLU A 314 -1.11 -13.22 -0.43
C GLU A 314 -2.05 -12.14 0.12
N ALA A 315 -3.15 -11.80 -0.59
CA ALA A 315 -4.11 -10.79 -0.13
C ALA A 315 -4.79 -11.16 1.20
N ASP A 316 -4.87 -12.43 1.51
CA ASP A 316 -5.44 -12.97 2.76
C ASP A 316 -4.37 -13.39 3.79
N MET A 317 -3.11 -13.34 3.41
CA MET A 317 -1.99 -13.68 4.30
C MET A 317 -1.75 -12.60 5.36
N SER A 318 -1.23 -12.97 6.53
CA SER A 318 -0.79 -11.98 7.50
C SER A 318 0.42 -11.19 6.96
N LYS A 319 0.53 -9.91 7.31
CA LYS A 319 1.67 -9.09 6.89
C LYS A 319 3.00 -9.65 7.41
N THR A 320 3.03 -10.19 8.63
CA THR A 320 4.21 -10.87 9.18
C THR A 320 4.69 -12.01 8.29
N GLN A 321 3.76 -12.88 7.86
CA GLN A 321 4.10 -13.99 6.96
C GLN A 321 4.55 -13.49 5.59
N SER A 322 3.92 -12.43 5.07
CA SER A 322 4.33 -11.81 3.80
C SER A 322 5.74 -11.21 3.88
N VAL A 323 6.07 -10.52 4.97
CA VAL A 323 7.44 -10.02 5.23
C VAL A 323 8.45 -11.18 5.24
N ILE A 324 8.16 -12.26 5.98
CA ILE A 324 9.03 -13.44 6.03
C ILE A 324 9.24 -14.04 4.63
N ASN A 325 8.16 -14.18 3.85
CA ASN A 325 8.24 -14.73 2.50
C ASN A 325 9.05 -13.81 1.55
N MET A 326 8.87 -12.49 1.62
CA MET A 326 9.65 -11.53 0.82
C MET A 326 11.12 -11.54 1.21
N LEU A 327 11.44 -11.58 2.50
CA LEU A 327 12.80 -11.69 3.02
C LEU A 327 13.50 -12.95 2.48
N VAL A 328 12.83 -14.10 2.56
CA VAL A 328 13.36 -15.37 2.02
C VAL A 328 13.60 -15.27 0.52
N ARG A 329 12.66 -14.68 -0.22
CA ARG A 329 12.80 -14.50 -1.68
C ARG A 329 13.96 -13.57 -2.02
N ALA A 330 14.13 -12.46 -1.31
CA ALA A 330 15.24 -11.53 -1.53
C ALA A 330 16.60 -12.22 -1.34
N VAL A 331 16.74 -13.00 -0.25
CA VAL A 331 17.96 -13.79 0.00
C VAL A 331 18.20 -14.84 -1.09
N LYS A 332 17.15 -15.59 -1.49
CA LYS A 332 17.24 -16.60 -2.57
C LYS A 332 17.59 -15.98 -3.93
N ARG A 333 17.16 -14.74 -4.19
CA ARG A 333 17.46 -14.00 -5.41
C ARG A 333 18.83 -13.31 -5.39
N GLY A 334 19.62 -13.51 -4.33
CA GLY A 334 20.99 -12.99 -4.23
C GLY A 334 21.05 -11.46 -4.02
N PHE A 335 20.10 -10.90 -3.28
CA PHE A 335 20.25 -9.55 -2.74
C PHE A 335 21.09 -9.64 -1.46
N GLU A 336 22.21 -8.92 -1.44
CA GLU A 336 23.11 -8.83 -0.29
C GLU A 336 22.83 -7.56 0.48
N PHE A 337 22.61 -7.66 1.79
CA PHE A 337 22.29 -6.53 2.66
C PHE A 337 22.75 -6.80 4.08
N ASP A 338 23.07 -5.72 4.79
CA ASP A 338 23.60 -5.76 6.15
C ASP A 338 22.47 -5.73 7.18
N TYR A 339 21.41 -4.94 6.90
CA TYR A 339 20.33 -4.71 7.83
C TYR A 339 18.95 -4.95 7.22
N VAL A 340 18.00 -5.31 8.09
CA VAL A 340 16.56 -5.30 7.80
C VAL A 340 15.89 -4.28 8.69
N LEU A 341 15.17 -3.33 8.10
CA LEU A 341 14.60 -2.17 8.79
C LEU A 341 13.07 -2.25 8.81
N PHE A 342 12.48 -2.07 9.99
CA PHE A 342 11.03 -2.12 10.19
C PHE A 342 10.50 -0.96 11.02
N ASP A 343 9.24 -0.60 10.77
CA ASP A 343 8.44 0.15 11.73
C ASP A 343 7.86 -0.77 12.84
N SER A 344 7.35 -0.16 13.88
CA SER A 344 6.79 -0.83 15.07
C SER A 344 5.61 -1.78 14.80
N TRP A 345 4.99 -1.69 13.63
CA TRP A 345 3.88 -2.56 13.21
C TRP A 345 4.35 -3.95 12.77
N PHE A 346 5.57 -4.05 12.24
CA PHE A 346 6.07 -5.29 11.64
C PHE A 346 6.94 -6.11 12.58
N PHE A 347 7.47 -5.50 13.66
CA PHE A 347 8.33 -6.26 14.56
C PHE A 347 7.57 -7.38 15.28
N SER A 348 8.08 -8.59 15.15
CA SER A 348 7.60 -9.78 15.85
C SER A 348 8.74 -10.77 16.12
N LYS A 349 8.50 -11.71 17.06
CA LYS A 349 9.44 -12.76 17.39
C LYS A 349 9.74 -13.71 16.21
N GLU A 350 8.73 -13.97 15.39
CA GLU A 350 8.84 -14.83 14.21
C GLU A 350 9.77 -14.19 13.15
N ILE A 351 9.68 -12.87 12.96
CA ILE A 351 10.58 -12.15 12.03
C ILE A 351 12.01 -12.13 12.57
N LEU A 352 12.20 -11.84 13.87
CA LEU A 352 13.52 -11.89 14.49
C LEU A 352 14.16 -13.28 14.35
N ALA A 353 13.39 -14.35 14.64
CA ALA A 353 13.84 -15.73 14.47
C ALA A 353 14.24 -16.04 13.02
N ARG A 354 13.46 -15.55 12.04
CA ARG A 354 13.76 -15.74 10.62
C ARG A 354 15.06 -15.02 10.22
N ILE A 355 15.29 -13.79 10.68
CA ILE A 355 16.52 -13.03 10.39
C ILE A 355 17.73 -13.75 10.98
N GLU A 356 17.62 -14.24 12.19
CA GLU A 356 18.71 -15.01 12.82
C GLU A 356 18.99 -16.34 12.13
N SER A 357 18.00 -16.95 11.47
CA SER A 357 18.26 -18.13 10.64
C SER A 357 19.20 -17.86 9.45
N PHE A 358 19.42 -16.59 9.10
CA PHE A 358 20.42 -16.14 8.12
C PHE A 358 21.74 -15.67 8.78
N ARG A 359 22.02 -16.10 10.00
CA ARG A 359 23.19 -15.67 10.80
C ARG A 359 24.51 -15.81 10.06
N THR A 360 24.68 -16.85 9.27
CA THR A 360 25.88 -17.09 8.44
C THR A 360 26.09 -15.99 7.38
N LYS A 361 25.06 -15.23 7.04
CA LYS A 361 25.11 -14.08 6.11
C LYS A 361 25.35 -12.75 6.81
N GLY A 362 25.49 -12.73 8.13
CA GLY A 362 25.74 -11.49 8.89
C GLY A 362 24.56 -10.51 8.99
N ILE A 363 23.37 -10.91 8.52
CA ILE A 363 22.19 -10.02 8.46
C ILE A 363 21.71 -9.64 9.86
N LYS A 364 21.53 -8.34 10.10
CA LYS A 364 21.09 -7.76 11.37
C LYS A 364 19.72 -7.09 11.22
N LEU A 365 19.05 -6.88 12.36
CA LEU A 365 17.76 -6.19 12.44
C LEU A 365 17.90 -4.86 13.13
N ILE A 366 17.20 -3.83 12.64
CA ILE A 366 16.88 -2.62 13.39
C ILE A 366 15.38 -2.34 13.23
N ALA A 367 14.65 -2.29 14.34
CA ALA A 367 13.21 -2.06 14.30
C ALA A 367 12.74 -1.16 15.43
N MET A 368 11.76 -0.30 15.17
CA MET A 368 11.04 0.36 16.24
C MET A 368 10.12 -0.64 16.93
N VAL A 369 9.92 -0.51 18.25
CA VAL A 369 9.02 -1.37 19.03
C VAL A 369 8.05 -0.54 19.89
N LYS A 370 6.88 -1.11 20.19
CA LYS A 370 5.86 -0.47 21.03
C LYS A 370 6.27 -0.52 22.50
N MET A 371 6.17 0.59 23.20
CA MET A 371 6.70 0.78 24.56
C MET A 371 6.03 -0.12 25.62
N GLY A 372 4.78 -0.45 25.53
CA GLY A 372 4.05 -1.17 26.58
C GLY A 372 3.48 -2.53 26.17
N LYS A 373 3.92 -3.12 25.03
CA LYS A 373 3.27 -4.32 24.49
C LYS A 373 4.08 -5.61 24.71
N ASN A 374 5.39 -5.53 24.59
CA ASN A 374 6.28 -6.68 24.66
C ASN A 374 6.99 -6.73 26.01
N LEU A 375 7.21 -7.94 26.51
CA LEU A 375 8.04 -8.20 27.70
C LEU A 375 9.46 -8.56 27.26
N TYR A 376 10.42 -8.05 28.00
CA TYR A 376 11.86 -8.25 27.81
C TYR A 376 12.46 -8.69 29.15
N ARG A 377 13.31 -9.70 29.11
CA ARG A 377 14.04 -10.12 30.30
C ARG A 377 15.29 -9.28 30.44
N ASP A 378 15.38 -8.54 31.52
CA ASP A 378 16.55 -7.73 31.85
C ASP A 378 17.79 -8.61 32.10
N CYS A 379 18.91 -8.28 31.49
CA CYS A 379 20.15 -9.05 31.63
C CYS A 379 20.75 -8.98 33.06
N LEU A 380 20.46 -7.93 33.83
CA LEU A 380 21.02 -7.76 35.19
C LEU A 380 20.10 -8.36 36.25
N SER A 381 18.81 -8.04 36.20
CA SER A 381 17.85 -8.48 37.22
C SER A 381 17.15 -9.80 36.91
N SER A 382 17.31 -10.33 35.68
CA SER A 382 16.63 -11.53 35.15
C SER A 382 15.10 -11.47 35.23
N LYS A 383 14.51 -10.27 35.42
CA LYS A 383 13.07 -10.04 35.52
C LYS A 383 12.49 -9.67 34.15
N ASP A 384 11.28 -10.16 33.87
CA ASP A 384 10.52 -9.79 32.68
C ASP A 384 9.82 -8.43 32.90
N MET A 385 10.11 -7.46 32.04
CA MET A 385 9.62 -6.09 32.16
C MET A 385 9.22 -5.55 30.78
N ASP A 386 8.20 -4.69 30.75
CA ASP A 386 7.90 -3.92 29.56
C ASP A 386 8.92 -2.81 29.31
N ALA A 387 8.94 -2.26 28.09
CA ALA A 387 9.91 -1.24 27.69
C ALA A 387 9.80 0.05 28.51
N ASN A 388 8.61 0.44 29.03
CA ASN A 388 8.46 1.62 29.88
C ASN A 388 9.12 1.41 31.25
N THR A 389 8.93 0.24 31.84
CA THR A 389 9.53 -0.13 33.14
C THR A 389 11.04 -0.21 33.02
N LEU A 390 11.58 -0.87 31.99
CA LEU A 390 13.02 -0.90 31.71
C LEU A 390 13.60 0.51 31.56
N ARG A 391 12.96 1.37 30.76
CA ARG A 391 13.43 2.75 30.59
C ARG A 391 13.50 3.53 31.93
N LYS A 392 12.51 3.35 32.80
CA LYS A 392 12.48 4.00 34.14
C LYS A 392 13.62 3.48 35.03
N GLN A 393 13.84 2.16 35.03
CA GLN A 393 14.90 1.51 35.81
C GLN A 393 16.29 1.97 35.40
N TYR A 394 16.52 2.15 34.09
CA TYR A 394 17.83 2.55 33.53
C TYR A 394 17.95 4.07 33.31
N ARG A 395 17.12 4.90 33.97
CA ARG A 395 17.13 6.37 33.79
C ARG A 395 18.50 7.00 34.11
N ASN A 396 19.25 6.45 35.07
CA ASN A 396 20.59 6.90 35.45
C ASN A 396 21.64 6.70 34.34
N LYS A 397 21.39 5.87 33.35
CA LYS A 397 22.26 5.65 32.16
C LYS A 397 21.88 6.52 30.96
N GLU A 398 21.05 7.56 31.17
CA GLU A 398 20.65 8.48 30.11
C GLU A 398 21.86 9.26 29.59
N THR A 399 22.10 9.21 28.29
CA THR A 399 23.21 9.87 27.59
C THR A 399 22.66 10.88 26.60
N ARG A 400 23.27 12.05 26.51
CA ARG A 400 22.95 13.09 25.53
C ARG A 400 23.79 12.91 24.26
N ASN A 401 23.15 12.93 23.11
CA ASN A 401 23.80 12.92 21.81
C ASN A 401 23.57 14.25 21.10
N ARG A 402 24.67 14.98 20.80
CA ARG A 402 24.62 16.32 20.17
C ARG A 402 24.27 16.23 18.68
N LYS A 403 24.81 15.21 17.95
CA LYS A 403 24.61 15.04 16.50
C LYS A 403 23.14 14.95 16.11
N PHE A 404 22.33 14.22 16.88
CA PHE A 404 20.90 14.03 16.62
C PHE A 404 20.00 14.86 17.52
N ASN A 405 20.56 15.76 18.35
CA ASN A 405 19.81 16.48 19.39
C ASN A 405 18.89 15.52 20.18
N ALA A 406 19.45 14.40 20.63
CA ALA A 406 18.72 13.30 21.24
C ALA A 406 19.23 12.98 22.64
N ARG A 407 18.34 12.40 23.47
CA ARG A 407 18.71 11.67 24.68
C ARG A 407 18.40 10.20 24.45
N TYR A 408 19.29 9.31 24.90
CA TYR A 408 19.10 7.88 24.70
C TYR A 408 19.58 7.08 25.90
N ILE A 409 19.04 5.85 26.01
CA ILE A 409 19.46 4.84 26.98
C ILE A 409 19.64 3.54 26.21
N LYS A 410 20.81 2.89 26.26
CA LYS A 410 21.07 1.56 25.69
C LYS A 410 20.94 0.52 26.79
N VAL A 411 20.10 -0.48 26.61
CA VAL A 411 19.85 -1.57 27.58
C VAL A 411 19.95 -2.91 26.88
N PRO A 412 20.91 -3.79 27.26
CA PRO A 412 20.94 -5.17 26.79
C PRO A 412 19.85 -5.97 27.48
N VAL A 413 19.07 -6.72 26.70
CA VAL A 413 17.96 -7.53 27.19
C VAL A 413 17.87 -8.86 26.42
N TRP A 414 17.14 -9.81 27.00
CA TRP A 414 16.69 -11.00 26.30
C TRP A 414 15.26 -10.82 25.78
N TYR A 415 15.04 -11.15 24.53
CA TYR A 415 13.71 -11.18 23.91
C TYR A 415 13.54 -12.53 23.18
N ASP A 416 12.55 -13.32 23.62
CA ASP A 416 12.30 -14.66 23.09
C ASP A 416 13.59 -15.52 23.03
N ASN A 417 14.32 -15.58 24.16
CA ASN A 417 15.61 -16.29 24.36
C ASN A 417 16.77 -15.80 23.43
N ARG A 418 16.65 -14.58 22.89
CA ARG A 418 17.68 -13.95 22.04
C ARG A 418 18.22 -12.69 22.70
N ARG A 419 19.52 -12.54 22.69
CA ARG A 419 20.17 -11.33 23.21
C ARG A 419 20.03 -10.19 22.20
N VAL A 420 19.50 -9.07 22.64
CA VAL A 420 19.25 -7.88 21.81
C VAL A 420 19.54 -6.61 22.61
N ASN A 421 19.78 -5.50 21.93
CA ASN A 421 19.85 -4.19 22.55
C ASN A 421 18.55 -3.41 22.32
N LEU A 422 18.01 -2.82 23.39
CA LEU A 422 16.98 -1.80 23.33
C LEU A 422 17.60 -0.42 23.46
N PHE A 423 17.33 0.45 22.51
CA PHE A 423 17.66 1.87 22.59
C PHE A 423 16.38 2.66 22.82
N PHE A 424 16.27 3.27 24.00
CA PHE A 424 15.23 4.26 24.26
C PHE A 424 15.73 5.59 23.76
N VAL A 425 14.97 6.25 22.89
CA VAL A 425 15.38 7.47 22.20
C VAL A 425 14.33 8.56 22.38
N LYS A 426 14.77 9.76 22.72
CA LYS A 426 13.95 10.96 22.79
C LYS A 426 14.62 12.07 21.99
N LEU A 427 13.97 12.53 20.91
CA LEU A 427 14.44 13.58 20.02
C LEU A 427 13.93 14.94 20.52
N GLY A 428 14.81 15.92 20.66
CA GLY A 428 14.47 17.27 21.12
C GLY A 428 13.82 17.31 22.52
N SER A 429 13.27 18.47 22.90
CA SER A 429 12.70 18.70 24.23
C SER A 429 11.26 18.17 24.40
N GLY A 430 10.44 18.22 23.36
CA GLY A 430 9.00 17.93 23.41
C GLY A 430 8.56 16.52 23.00
N SER A 431 9.46 15.67 22.49
CA SER A 431 9.08 14.37 21.94
C SER A 431 8.85 13.31 23.02
N LYS A 432 7.99 12.32 22.71
CA LYS A 432 7.81 11.11 23.54
C LYS A 432 8.98 10.16 23.34
N TRP A 433 9.32 9.39 24.37
CA TRP A 433 10.27 8.29 24.28
C TRP A 433 9.79 7.22 23.29
N LYS A 434 10.68 6.79 22.41
CA LYS A 434 10.51 5.68 21.48
C LYS A 434 11.53 4.59 21.81
N ALA A 435 11.23 3.34 21.46
CA ALA A 435 12.18 2.25 21.64
C ALA A 435 12.54 1.65 20.28
N ILE A 436 13.84 1.44 20.06
CA ILE A 436 14.39 0.76 18.87
C ILE A 436 15.14 -0.48 19.37
N ILE A 437 14.85 -1.62 18.75
CA ILE A 437 15.49 -2.91 19.04
C ILE A 437 16.47 -3.28 17.92
N THR A 438 17.57 -3.91 18.30
CA THR A 438 18.53 -4.49 17.34
C THR A 438 19.16 -5.75 17.92
N ASN A 439 19.44 -6.73 17.06
CA ASN A 439 20.27 -7.90 17.38
C ASN A 439 21.75 -7.68 17.04
N ASP A 440 22.12 -6.50 16.58
CA ASP A 440 23.51 -6.07 16.48
C ASP A 440 23.98 -5.52 17.84
N LEU A 441 24.72 -6.35 18.58
CA LEU A 441 25.10 -6.03 19.95
C LEU A 441 26.19 -4.94 20.03
N GLU A 442 27.01 -4.83 18.99
CA GLU A 442 28.11 -3.87 18.91
C GLU A 442 27.67 -2.47 18.39
N LEU A 443 26.45 -2.39 17.85
CA LEU A 443 25.96 -1.16 17.23
C LEU A 443 25.94 0.01 18.20
N GLY A 444 26.64 1.09 17.82
CA GLY A 444 26.63 2.37 18.53
C GLY A 444 25.43 3.24 18.16
N PHE A 445 25.08 4.21 19.02
CA PHE A 445 23.88 5.03 18.86
C PHE A 445 23.88 5.84 17.55
N ASN A 446 25.00 6.46 17.17
CA ASN A 446 25.08 7.26 15.93
C ASN A 446 24.77 6.40 14.70
N LYS A 447 25.43 5.26 14.59
CA LYS A 447 25.24 4.32 13.47
C LYS A 447 23.82 3.75 13.46
N LEU A 448 23.24 3.44 14.64
CA LEU A 448 21.85 3.03 14.78
C LEU A 448 20.90 4.07 14.15
N MET A 449 21.07 5.35 14.53
CA MET A 449 20.18 6.41 14.04
C MET A 449 20.36 6.66 12.55
N GLU A 450 21.58 6.71 12.05
CA GLU A 450 21.88 6.84 10.62
C GLU A 450 21.25 5.70 9.82
N THR A 451 21.46 4.46 10.24
CA THR A 451 20.91 3.28 9.56
C THR A 451 19.39 3.24 9.63
N TYR A 452 18.80 3.53 10.80
CA TYR A 452 17.35 3.53 10.94
C TYR A 452 16.66 4.63 10.13
N HIS A 453 17.35 5.77 9.94
CA HIS A 453 16.83 6.89 9.14
C HIS A 453 16.63 6.49 7.65
N ILE A 454 17.43 5.56 7.15
CA ILE A 454 17.28 5.02 5.77
C ILE A 454 15.85 4.50 5.51
N ARG A 455 15.15 3.99 6.54
CA ARG A 455 13.76 3.53 6.43
C ARG A 455 12.83 4.59 5.82
N TRP A 456 13.09 5.89 6.07
CA TRP A 456 12.29 6.99 5.53
C TRP A 456 12.25 7.03 4.01
N SER A 457 13.23 6.46 3.34
CA SER A 457 13.27 6.38 1.88
C SER A 457 12.07 5.64 1.28
N CYS A 458 11.47 4.69 2.01
CA CYS A 458 10.24 4.02 1.59
C CYS A 458 9.03 4.97 1.59
N GLU A 459 8.95 5.89 2.54
CA GLU A 459 7.89 6.90 2.60
C GLU A 459 8.01 7.89 1.43
N VAL A 460 9.26 8.29 1.09
CA VAL A 460 9.56 9.11 -0.09
C VAL A 460 9.15 8.39 -1.37
N PHE A 461 9.50 7.11 -1.52
CA PHE A 461 9.04 6.28 -2.65
C PHE A 461 7.51 6.29 -2.77
N PHE A 462 6.77 6.05 -1.69
CA PHE A 462 5.31 6.05 -1.75
C PHE A 462 4.75 7.41 -2.17
N LYS A 463 5.33 8.51 -1.69
CA LYS A 463 4.93 9.85 -2.07
C LYS A 463 5.13 10.06 -3.58
N ASP A 464 6.33 9.85 -4.07
CA ASP A 464 6.70 10.10 -5.46
C ASP A 464 5.92 9.19 -6.42
N ALA A 465 5.83 7.89 -6.13
CA ALA A 465 5.11 6.93 -6.97
C ALA A 465 3.59 7.20 -7.01
N LYS A 466 2.97 7.63 -5.91
CA LYS A 466 1.55 8.01 -5.90
C LYS A 466 1.30 9.32 -6.64
N GLN A 467 2.20 10.27 -6.52
CA GLN A 467 2.06 11.61 -7.10
C GLN A 467 2.31 11.59 -8.61
N HIS A 468 3.38 10.94 -9.06
CA HIS A 468 3.86 11.03 -10.44
C HIS A 468 3.58 9.76 -11.28
N LEU A 469 3.61 8.56 -10.67
CA LEU A 469 3.59 7.29 -11.39
C LEU A 469 2.27 6.52 -11.28
N GLN A 470 1.18 7.18 -10.91
CA GLN A 470 -0.16 6.59 -10.82
C GLN A 470 -0.23 5.33 -9.92
N LEU A 471 0.67 5.18 -8.93
CA LEU A 471 0.67 4.04 -8.02
C LEU A 471 -0.68 3.90 -7.32
N GLY A 472 -1.35 2.77 -7.55
CA GLY A 472 -2.66 2.48 -6.97
C GLY A 472 -3.87 3.11 -7.68
N LYS A 473 -3.70 3.85 -8.79
CA LYS A 473 -4.81 4.52 -9.52
C LYS A 473 -5.55 3.59 -10.49
N CYS A 474 -5.08 2.39 -10.76
CA CYS A 474 -5.77 1.40 -11.60
C CYS A 474 -7.18 1.11 -11.09
N GLN A 475 -8.19 1.18 -11.97
CA GLN A 475 -9.60 0.91 -11.66
C GLN A 475 -10.11 -0.40 -12.28
N CYS A 476 -9.24 -1.20 -12.91
CA CYS A 476 -9.61 -2.51 -13.44
C CYS A 476 -10.17 -3.40 -12.31
N ASN A 477 -11.21 -4.16 -12.63
CA ASN A 477 -11.83 -5.05 -11.64
C ASN A 477 -11.00 -6.30 -11.33
N ASN A 478 -10.13 -6.72 -12.25
CA ASN A 478 -9.28 -7.89 -12.12
C ASN A 478 -8.09 -7.61 -11.18
N PHE A 479 -7.81 -8.53 -10.25
CA PHE A 479 -6.69 -8.42 -9.30
C PHE A 479 -5.32 -8.49 -9.98
N ASP A 480 -5.19 -9.29 -11.06
CA ASP A 480 -3.92 -9.39 -11.80
C ASP A 480 -3.54 -8.04 -12.43
N SER A 481 -4.54 -7.30 -12.95
CA SER A 481 -4.34 -5.94 -13.47
C SER A 481 -3.88 -4.94 -12.39
N GLN A 482 -4.34 -5.11 -11.14
CA GLN A 482 -3.86 -4.31 -10.01
C GLN A 482 -2.37 -4.59 -9.74
N ILE A 483 -1.98 -5.87 -9.78
CA ILE A 483 -0.58 -6.29 -9.60
C ILE A 483 0.29 -5.76 -10.75
N GLY A 484 -0.16 -5.92 -11.99
CA GLY A 484 0.58 -5.48 -13.18
C GLY A 484 0.87 -3.98 -13.19
N THR A 485 -0.16 -3.16 -12.94
CA THR A 485 -0.01 -1.69 -12.93
C THR A 485 0.91 -1.20 -11.81
N ILE A 486 0.90 -1.84 -10.64
CA ILE A 486 1.82 -1.52 -9.54
C ILE A 486 3.25 -1.90 -9.93
N THR A 487 3.45 -3.04 -10.57
CA THR A 487 4.78 -3.47 -11.05
C THR A 487 5.33 -2.46 -12.06
N LEU A 488 4.52 -2.05 -13.03
CA LEU A 488 4.91 -1.03 -14.02
C LEU A 488 5.29 0.30 -13.35
N ALA A 489 4.52 0.77 -12.37
CA ALA A 489 4.85 1.98 -11.62
C ALA A 489 6.19 1.87 -10.86
N MET A 490 6.51 0.69 -10.32
CA MET A 490 7.80 0.43 -9.66
C MET A 490 8.96 0.39 -10.68
N MET A 491 8.73 -0.15 -11.87
CA MET A 491 9.72 -0.13 -12.96
C MET A 491 9.98 1.31 -13.44
N GLN A 492 8.92 2.09 -13.67
CA GLN A 492 9.00 3.52 -14.02
C GLN A 492 9.78 4.31 -12.96
N TYR A 493 9.56 4.03 -11.68
CA TYR A 493 10.32 4.65 -10.60
C TYR A 493 11.82 4.36 -10.71
N MET A 494 12.21 3.12 -10.99
CA MET A 494 13.63 2.76 -11.20
C MET A 494 14.23 3.41 -12.44
N MET A 495 13.45 3.57 -13.54
CA MET A 495 13.89 4.35 -14.69
C MET A 495 14.19 5.79 -14.29
N LEU A 496 13.27 6.47 -13.59
CA LEU A 496 13.49 7.83 -13.08
C LEU A 496 14.69 7.96 -12.14
N LEU A 497 14.96 6.93 -11.33
CA LEU A 497 16.15 6.92 -10.48
C LEU A 497 17.45 6.89 -11.30
N LEU A 498 17.48 6.16 -12.41
CA LEU A 498 18.64 6.13 -13.31
C LEU A 498 18.89 7.51 -13.93
N TYR A 499 17.85 8.15 -14.45
CA TYR A 499 17.92 9.54 -14.92
C TYR A 499 18.40 10.51 -13.85
N LYS A 500 17.90 10.35 -12.60
CA LYS A 500 18.29 11.19 -11.48
C LYS A 500 19.78 11.09 -11.14
N GLN A 501 20.37 9.92 -11.32
CA GLN A 501 21.81 9.73 -11.10
C GLN A 501 22.66 10.45 -12.13
N MET A 502 22.16 10.60 -13.34
CA MET A 502 22.85 11.31 -14.43
C MET A 502 22.61 12.83 -14.40
N HIS A 503 21.46 13.26 -13.84
CA HIS A 503 21.07 14.66 -13.70
C HIS A 503 21.02 15.09 -12.23
N TYR A 504 22.14 15.35 -11.62
CA TYR A 504 22.24 15.77 -10.23
C TYR A 504 21.43 17.04 -9.94
N GLY A 505 20.80 17.08 -8.76
CA GLY A 505 20.12 18.27 -8.25
C GLY A 505 18.61 18.36 -8.57
N HIS A 506 18.05 17.50 -9.40
CA HIS A 506 16.63 17.53 -9.75
C HIS A 506 15.77 16.60 -8.87
N SER A 507 14.54 17.06 -8.55
CA SER A 507 13.52 16.20 -7.94
C SER A 507 13.00 15.17 -8.95
N LEU A 508 12.48 14.01 -8.47
CA LEU A 508 11.89 13.00 -9.35
C LEU A 508 10.72 13.54 -10.18
N GLY A 509 9.93 14.47 -9.62
CA GLY A 509 8.85 15.12 -10.37
C GLY A 509 9.37 15.94 -11.54
N ARG A 510 10.43 16.75 -11.34
CA ARG A 510 11.04 17.52 -12.43
C ARG A 510 11.64 16.62 -13.51
N ILE A 511 12.29 15.52 -13.12
CA ILE A 511 12.81 14.53 -14.07
C ILE A 511 11.68 13.89 -14.88
N PHE A 512 10.58 13.51 -14.22
CA PHE A 512 9.40 13.00 -14.89
C PHE A 512 8.85 13.99 -15.94
N ASP A 513 8.77 15.29 -15.59
CA ASP A 513 8.29 16.32 -16.50
C ASP A 513 9.25 16.54 -17.68
N LEU A 514 10.58 16.52 -17.45
CA LEU A 514 11.59 16.62 -18.51
C LEU A 514 11.47 15.48 -19.51
N ILE A 515 11.46 14.22 -19.03
CA ILE A 515 11.33 13.04 -19.90
C ILE A 515 9.99 13.07 -20.66
N SER A 516 8.91 13.49 -19.99
CA SER A 516 7.59 13.56 -20.63
C SER A 516 7.54 14.63 -21.72
N SER A 517 8.16 15.78 -21.53
CA SER A 517 8.23 16.84 -22.54
C SER A 517 9.08 16.40 -23.72
N GLN A 518 10.23 15.78 -23.49
CA GLN A 518 11.08 15.22 -24.55
C GLN A 518 10.33 14.15 -25.37
N ALA A 519 9.66 13.21 -24.70
CA ALA A 519 8.89 12.16 -25.37
C ALA A 519 7.72 12.72 -26.19
N GLU A 520 7.07 13.80 -25.73
CA GLU A 520 6.02 14.48 -26.52
C GLU A 520 6.60 15.19 -27.74
N GLU A 521 7.73 15.88 -27.61
CA GLU A 521 8.41 16.55 -28.74
C GLU A 521 8.84 15.54 -29.81
N GLU A 522 9.48 14.43 -29.41
CA GLU A 522 9.86 13.35 -30.33
C GLU A 522 8.65 12.74 -31.06
N ASN A 523 7.54 12.55 -30.35
CA ASN A 523 6.32 12.00 -30.92
C ASN A 523 5.67 12.96 -31.93
N ILE A 524 5.65 14.27 -31.65
CA ILE A 524 5.13 15.30 -32.56
C ILE A 524 6.00 15.37 -33.82
N THR A 525 7.31 15.38 -33.66
CA THR A 525 8.25 15.41 -34.78
C THR A 525 8.07 14.20 -35.71
N ARG A 526 7.98 13.00 -35.12
CA ARG A 526 7.71 11.77 -35.88
C ARG A 526 6.39 11.84 -36.65
N TYR A 527 5.33 12.32 -36.00
CA TYR A 527 4.02 12.49 -36.64
C TYR A 527 4.06 13.47 -37.83
N LEU A 528 4.75 14.60 -37.68
CA LEU A 528 4.89 15.56 -38.75
C LEU A 528 5.69 14.98 -39.94
N LEU A 529 6.72 14.17 -39.66
CA LEU A 529 7.48 13.47 -40.70
C LEU A 529 6.63 12.40 -41.42
N GLU A 530 5.83 11.62 -40.67
CA GLU A 530 4.89 10.64 -41.25
C GLU A 530 3.84 11.33 -42.14
N LEU A 531 3.24 12.43 -41.65
CA LEU A 531 2.28 13.21 -42.43
C LEU A 531 2.91 13.82 -43.68
N PHE A 532 4.12 14.37 -43.57
CA PHE A 532 4.87 14.87 -44.69
C PHE A 532 5.12 13.77 -45.74
N TRP A 533 5.54 12.58 -45.29
CA TRP A 533 5.76 11.43 -46.15
C TRP A 533 4.47 10.94 -46.84
N GLU A 534 3.33 10.91 -46.14
CA GLU A 534 2.02 10.60 -46.74
C GLU A 534 1.64 11.62 -47.84
N ILE A 535 1.88 12.91 -47.59
CA ILE A 535 1.67 13.96 -48.61
C ILE A 535 2.56 13.78 -49.81
N VAL A 536 3.86 13.52 -49.61
CA VAL A 536 4.85 13.28 -50.68
C VAL A 536 4.47 12.06 -51.51
N ASN A 537 4.10 10.95 -50.86
CA ASN A 537 3.62 9.75 -51.56
C ASN A 537 2.34 10.00 -52.35
N GLY A 538 1.36 10.73 -51.77
CA GLY A 538 0.14 11.12 -52.49
C GLY A 538 0.40 11.97 -53.73
N ILE A 539 1.39 12.87 -53.67
CA ILE A 539 1.86 13.65 -54.83
C ILE A 539 2.53 12.73 -55.85
N GLY A 540 3.39 11.81 -55.38
CA GLY A 540 4.08 10.81 -56.22
C GLY A 540 3.11 9.92 -56.98
N GLU A 541 2.05 9.46 -56.34
CA GLU A 541 0.97 8.68 -57.00
C GLU A 541 0.30 9.47 -58.11
N ILE A 542 0.01 10.76 -57.88
CA ILE A 542 -0.59 11.64 -58.90
C ILE A 542 0.38 11.86 -60.09
N LEU A 543 1.65 12.04 -59.78
CA LEU A 543 2.69 12.29 -60.78
C LEU A 543 3.23 11.00 -61.41
N LYS A 544 2.85 9.81 -60.90
CA LYS A 544 3.36 8.49 -61.31
C LYS A 544 4.87 8.36 -61.14
N VAL A 545 5.42 8.91 -60.07
CA VAL A 545 6.87 8.89 -59.74
C VAL A 545 7.04 8.08 -58.45
N ASP A 546 8.08 7.23 -58.40
CA ASP A 546 8.47 6.55 -57.17
C ASP A 546 9.19 7.53 -56.25
N CYS A 547 8.51 7.91 -55.20
CA CYS A 547 9.03 8.86 -54.21
C CYS A 547 10.20 8.31 -53.40
N MET A 548 10.33 6.97 -53.24
CA MET A 548 11.48 6.37 -52.56
C MET A 548 12.73 6.49 -53.40
N GLU A 549 12.62 6.22 -54.71
CA GLU A 549 13.75 6.35 -55.66
C GLU A 549 14.22 7.79 -55.74
N LEU A 550 13.30 8.74 -55.80
CA LEU A 550 13.60 10.18 -55.80
C LEU A 550 14.28 10.62 -54.49
N PHE A 551 13.83 10.11 -53.34
CA PHE A 551 14.40 10.42 -52.04
C PHE A 551 15.80 9.80 -51.88
N GLU A 552 16.02 8.58 -52.37
CA GLU A 552 17.34 7.96 -52.41
C GLU A 552 18.31 8.73 -53.31
N GLU A 553 17.86 9.23 -54.45
CA GLU A 553 18.68 10.10 -55.33
C GLU A 553 19.01 11.44 -54.65
N MET A 554 18.04 12.05 -53.95
CA MET A 554 18.28 13.29 -53.21
C MET A 554 19.29 13.12 -52.06
N ILE A 555 19.31 11.96 -51.37
CA ILE A 555 20.27 11.67 -50.30
C ILE A 555 21.66 11.36 -50.88
N ARG A 556 21.76 10.77 -52.07
CA ARG A 556 23.04 10.50 -52.74
C ARG A 556 23.77 11.80 -53.14
N ASP A 557 23.05 12.89 -53.35
CA ASP A 557 23.63 14.21 -53.56
C ASP A 557 23.94 14.85 -52.18
N ASN A 558 25.21 14.80 -51.78
CA ASN A 558 25.66 15.31 -50.48
C ASN A 558 25.28 16.79 -50.25
N GLN A 559 25.23 17.61 -51.29
CA GLN A 559 24.90 19.03 -51.16
C GLN A 559 23.40 19.24 -50.86
N ARG A 560 22.54 18.48 -51.53
CA ARG A 560 21.08 18.48 -51.25
C ARG A 560 20.74 17.82 -49.93
N ALA A 561 21.43 16.76 -49.55
CA ALA A 561 21.28 16.12 -48.25
C ALA A 561 21.63 17.09 -47.10
N GLU A 562 22.70 17.88 -47.22
CA GLU A 562 23.07 18.92 -46.26
C GLU A 562 22.04 20.05 -46.21
N GLU A 563 21.47 20.48 -47.33
CA GLU A 563 20.40 21.49 -47.36
C GLU A 563 19.13 20.99 -46.67
N ILE A 564 18.72 19.76 -46.93
CA ILE A 564 17.58 19.12 -46.26
C ILE A 564 17.85 19.01 -44.78
N MET A 565 19.02 18.53 -44.36
CA MET A 565 19.40 18.45 -42.95
C MET A 565 19.44 19.82 -42.27
N ARG A 566 19.87 20.89 -42.97
CA ARG A 566 19.80 22.27 -42.46
C ARG A 566 18.37 22.78 -42.29
N LEU A 567 17.43 22.40 -43.16
CA LEU A 567 16.00 22.76 -43.00
C LEU A 567 15.37 22.09 -41.77
N PHE A 568 15.83 20.91 -41.40
CA PHE A 568 15.37 20.18 -40.22
C PHE A 568 16.19 20.48 -38.96
N SER A 569 17.42 21.05 -39.07
CA SER A 569 18.29 21.33 -37.92
C SER A 569 17.69 22.31 -36.88
N PRO A 570 16.84 23.31 -37.23
CA PRO A 570 16.14 24.12 -36.20
C PRO A 570 15.20 23.32 -35.30
N VAL A 571 14.76 22.15 -35.75
CA VAL A 571 13.91 21.25 -34.95
C VAL A 571 14.75 20.44 -33.95
N PHE A 572 16.03 20.20 -34.27
CA PHE A 572 16.95 19.40 -33.48
C PHE A 572 17.92 20.22 -32.62
N GLU A 573 18.15 21.52 -32.95
CA GLU A 573 19.09 22.41 -32.24
C GLU A 573 18.43 23.42 -31.32
N LYS A 574 17.41 23.07 -30.52
CA LYS A 574 17.06 23.93 -29.40
C LYS A 574 18.08 23.74 -28.29
N LYS A 575 19.03 24.71 -28.19
CA LYS A 575 19.87 24.91 -27.00
C LYS A 575 19.00 24.92 -25.76
N PRO A 576 19.42 24.28 -24.64
CA PRO A 576 18.73 24.40 -23.38
C PRO A 576 18.68 25.88 -22.99
N ALA A 577 17.49 26.40 -22.72
CA ALA A 577 17.33 27.70 -22.10
C ALA A 577 18.06 27.69 -20.76
N ALA A 578 18.88 28.70 -20.53
CA ALA A 578 19.76 28.93 -19.41
C ALA A 578 19.05 28.86 -18.04
#